data_c6c4d60e3b7f5b2e756a972c9eb54491
#
_entry.id   c6c4d60e3b7f5b2e756a972c9eb54491
#
_cell.length_a   1.000
_cell.length_b   1.000
_cell.length_c   1.000
_cell.angle_alpha   90.00
_cell.angle_beta   90.00
_cell.angle_gamma   90.00
#
_symmetry.space_group_name_H-M   'P 1'
#
loop_
_entity.id
_entity.type
_entity.pdbx_description
1 polymer ?
#
loop_
_entity_poly.entity_id
_entity_poly.type
_entity_poly.pdbx_seq_one_letter_code
_entity_poly.pdbx_strand_id
1 'polypeptide(L)'
;QKDINEWMVYYARKNKKVLRLKGGDPSFFSRGSQEIKFLIKSKIKYQVFSGISSSQQAIKKANLNFFMSNGICNFITGHRKIIDEQKVSDINKIFHNKGKIIVYMGIGQIKKISGELIDLGMSKKTNVTVVSKTSFSSERIILSDLSNIAKQIIKHRILPPSIIIIN
;
A
#
# COMPACT_ATOMS: atom_id res chain seq x y z
N GLN A 1 13.80 -7.37 10.13
CA GLN A 1 13.56 -8.30 9.02
C GLN A 1 14.61 -9.41 8.97
N LYS A 2 15.87 -9.11 9.24
CA LYS A 2 16.95 -10.09 9.28
C LYS A 2 16.61 -11.21 10.28
N ASP A 3 16.29 -10.86 11.50
CA ASP A 3 15.95 -11.81 12.57
C ASP A 3 14.77 -12.72 12.22
N ILE A 4 13.71 -12.15 11.58
CA ILE A 4 12.55 -12.93 11.11
C ILE A 4 13.00 -14.00 10.12
N ASN A 5 13.85 -13.62 9.15
CA ASN A 5 14.37 -14.55 8.15
C ASN A 5 15.21 -15.67 8.80
N GLU A 6 16.07 -15.29 9.73
CA GLU A 6 16.94 -16.23 10.46
C GLU A 6 16.11 -17.21 11.30
N TRP A 7 15.10 -16.73 12.02
CA TRP A 7 14.20 -17.57 12.80
C TRP A 7 13.42 -18.57 11.93
N MET A 8 12.89 -18.13 10.79
CA MET A 8 12.22 -19.05 9.88
C MET A 8 13.13 -20.21 9.46
N VAL A 9 14.36 -19.92 9.07
CA VAL A 9 15.34 -20.95 8.67
C VAL A 9 15.75 -21.82 9.86
N TYR A 10 16.03 -21.21 11.01
CA TYR A 10 16.44 -21.92 12.21
C TYR A 10 15.42 -22.98 12.63
N TYR A 11 14.15 -22.60 12.74
CA TYR A 11 13.10 -23.55 13.13
C TYR A 11 12.78 -24.58 12.05
N ALA A 12 12.83 -24.19 10.78
CA ALA A 12 12.64 -25.13 9.67
C ALA A 12 13.72 -26.23 9.65
N ARG A 13 14.99 -25.86 9.91
CA ARG A 13 16.10 -26.84 10.02
C ARG A 13 15.98 -27.79 11.21
N LYS A 14 15.22 -27.39 12.21
CA LYS A 14 14.83 -28.25 13.34
C LYS A 14 13.59 -29.10 13.06
N ASN A 15 13.23 -29.28 11.80
CA ASN A 15 12.04 -30.02 11.36
C ASN A 15 10.71 -29.49 11.94
N LYS A 16 10.64 -28.21 12.31
CA LYS A 16 9.41 -27.59 12.76
C LYS A 16 8.60 -27.06 11.56
N LYS A 17 7.27 -27.17 11.62
CA LYS A 17 6.38 -26.44 10.71
C LYS A 17 6.35 -24.97 11.13
N VAL A 18 6.83 -24.10 10.26
CA VAL A 18 6.93 -22.66 10.54
C VAL A 18 5.82 -21.93 9.75
N LEU A 19 4.94 -21.24 10.44
CA LEU A 19 3.90 -20.41 9.84
C LEU A 19 4.28 -18.94 9.99
N ARG A 20 4.47 -18.26 8.85
CA ARG A 20 4.70 -16.81 8.79
C ARG A 20 3.40 -16.10 8.42
N LEU A 21 2.70 -15.55 9.42
CA LEU A 21 1.47 -14.78 9.22
C LEU A 21 1.77 -13.37 8.69
N LYS A 22 0.92 -12.91 7.77
CA LYS A 22 0.94 -11.58 7.16
C LYS A 22 -0.43 -10.92 7.31
N GLY A 23 -0.47 -9.60 7.36
CA GLY A 23 -1.71 -8.83 7.50
C GLY A 23 -2.44 -8.60 6.17
N GLY A 24 -2.31 -9.49 5.19
CA GLY A 24 -2.91 -9.41 3.86
C GLY A 24 -2.15 -10.29 2.89
N ASP A 25 -2.29 -10.03 1.57
CA ASP A 25 -1.56 -10.80 0.57
C ASP A 25 -0.04 -10.58 0.71
N PRO A 26 0.77 -11.66 0.79
CA PRO A 26 2.20 -11.55 0.99
C PRO A 26 2.96 -10.97 -0.21
N SER A 27 2.35 -10.88 -1.39
CA SER A 27 2.95 -10.29 -2.59
C SER A 27 2.83 -8.76 -2.65
N PHE A 28 1.90 -8.15 -1.88
CA PHE A 28 1.65 -6.71 -1.90
C PHE A 28 2.38 -5.97 -0.76
N PHE A 29 3.46 -5.24 -1.10
CA PHE A 29 4.23 -4.34 -0.21
C PHE A 29 4.56 -4.91 1.18
N SER A 30 4.70 -6.23 1.30
CA SER A 30 4.81 -6.94 2.58
C SER A 30 6.21 -7.51 2.87
N ARG A 31 7.20 -7.25 2.03
CA ARG A 31 8.53 -7.87 2.04
C ARG A 31 8.53 -9.40 1.83
N GLY A 32 7.40 -9.99 1.41
CA GLY A 32 7.29 -11.43 1.15
C GLY A 32 8.32 -11.94 0.16
N SER A 33 8.59 -11.18 -0.91
CA SER A 33 9.63 -11.53 -1.88
C SER A 33 11.04 -11.61 -1.28
N GLN A 34 11.36 -10.77 -0.28
CA GLN A 34 12.66 -10.84 0.42
C GLN A 34 12.75 -12.08 1.30
N GLU A 35 11.65 -12.41 1.99
CA GLU A 35 11.53 -13.61 2.83
C GLU A 35 11.68 -14.88 1.96
N ILE A 36 10.98 -14.93 0.83
CA ILE A 36 11.06 -16.06 -0.13
C ILE A 36 12.49 -16.22 -0.68
N LYS A 37 13.11 -15.13 -1.13
CA LYS A 37 14.52 -15.19 -1.63
C LYS A 37 15.47 -15.73 -0.57
N PHE A 38 15.27 -15.38 0.69
CA PHE A 38 16.09 -15.89 1.80
C PHE A 38 15.89 -17.38 2.03
N LEU A 39 14.63 -17.87 2.00
CA LEU A 39 14.30 -19.28 2.13
C LEU A 39 14.90 -20.12 0.98
N ILE A 40 14.79 -19.63 -0.26
CA ILE A 40 15.39 -20.26 -1.45
C ILE A 40 16.90 -20.39 -1.26
N LYS A 41 17.58 -19.27 -0.91
CA LYS A 41 19.05 -19.28 -0.66
C LYS A 41 19.45 -20.26 0.45
N SER A 42 18.58 -20.41 1.44
CA SER A 42 18.80 -21.34 2.58
C SER A 42 18.39 -22.78 2.29
N LYS A 43 17.91 -23.09 1.06
CA LYS A 43 17.41 -24.40 0.63
C LYS A 43 16.24 -24.92 1.50
N ILE A 44 15.39 -24.03 2.00
CA ILE A 44 14.19 -24.38 2.77
C ILE A 44 13.00 -24.48 1.83
N LYS A 45 12.28 -25.61 1.88
CA LYS A 45 10.99 -25.78 1.19
C LYS A 45 9.94 -24.84 1.83
N TYR A 46 9.15 -24.19 1.00
CA TYR A 46 8.11 -23.27 1.45
C TYR A 46 6.89 -23.34 0.56
N GLN A 47 5.77 -22.89 1.07
CA GLN A 47 4.54 -22.67 0.34
C GLN A 47 4.02 -21.28 0.66
N VAL A 48 3.46 -20.58 -0.33
CA VAL A 48 2.85 -19.27 -0.17
C VAL A 48 1.36 -19.38 -0.43
N PHE A 49 0.57 -18.89 0.51
CA PHE A 49 -0.88 -18.78 0.36
C PHE A 49 -1.23 -17.32 0.10
N SER A 50 -2.01 -17.06 -0.94
CA SER A 50 -2.53 -15.72 -1.22
C SER A 50 -3.51 -15.28 -0.15
N GLY A 51 -3.57 -13.98 0.08
CA GLY A 51 -4.50 -13.36 1.00
C GLY A 51 -5.25 -12.21 0.34
N ILE A 52 -6.23 -11.64 1.04
CA ILE A 52 -6.96 -10.48 0.58
C ILE A 52 -6.14 -9.24 0.90
N SER A 53 -5.75 -8.49 -0.14
CA SER A 53 -5.04 -7.24 0.06
C SER A 53 -5.93 -6.16 0.68
N SER A 54 -5.36 -5.32 1.54
CA SER A 54 -6.08 -4.20 2.17
C SER A 54 -6.72 -3.23 1.16
N SER A 55 -6.14 -3.08 -0.04
CA SER A 55 -6.75 -2.29 -1.10
C SER A 55 -8.07 -2.87 -1.61
N GLN A 56 -8.16 -4.18 -1.76
CA GLN A 56 -9.42 -4.85 -2.19
C GLN A 56 -10.54 -4.60 -1.17
N GLN A 57 -10.22 -4.70 0.12
CA GLN A 57 -11.18 -4.39 1.18
C GLN A 57 -11.54 -2.90 1.20
N ALA A 58 -10.55 -2.01 1.04
CA ALA A 58 -10.79 -0.58 1.02
C ALA A 58 -11.70 -0.15 -0.15
N ILE A 59 -11.48 -0.71 -1.34
CA ILE A 59 -12.31 -0.47 -2.53
C ILE A 59 -13.76 -0.92 -2.28
N LYS A 60 -13.94 -2.12 -1.75
CA LYS A 60 -15.26 -2.65 -1.41
C LYS A 60 -15.97 -1.78 -0.38
N LYS A 61 -15.28 -1.38 0.68
CA LYS A 61 -15.84 -0.58 1.78
C LYS A 61 -16.18 0.85 1.35
N ALA A 62 -15.35 1.44 0.49
CA ALA A 62 -15.61 2.76 -0.08
C ALA A 62 -16.71 2.75 -1.17
N ASN A 63 -17.28 1.59 -1.47
CA ASN A 63 -18.28 1.40 -2.53
C ASN A 63 -17.85 2.02 -3.87
N LEU A 64 -16.55 1.94 -4.16
CA LEU A 64 -15.99 2.50 -5.37
C LEU A 64 -16.21 1.54 -6.53
N ASN A 65 -16.84 2.04 -7.58
CA ASN A 65 -17.01 1.29 -8.81
C ASN A 65 -15.69 1.23 -9.58
N PHE A 66 -14.83 0.29 -9.18
CA PHE A 66 -13.41 0.25 -9.57
C PHE A 66 -13.23 -0.13 -11.06
N PHE A 67 -14.18 -0.88 -11.61
CA PHE A 67 -14.07 -1.45 -12.96
C PHE A 67 -14.64 -0.56 -14.07
N MET A 68 -15.31 0.54 -13.72
CA MET A 68 -15.93 1.46 -14.70
C MET A 68 -14.99 2.54 -15.25
N SER A 69 -13.72 2.56 -14.83
CA SER A 69 -12.69 3.42 -15.41
C SER A 69 -11.90 2.65 -16.47
N ASN A 70 -11.12 3.36 -17.26
CA ASN A 70 -10.28 2.89 -18.38
C ASN A 70 -9.35 1.68 -18.09
N GLY A 71 -9.64 0.89 -17.07
CA GLY A 71 -8.97 -0.38 -16.76
C GLY A 71 -7.56 -0.26 -16.16
N ILE A 72 -7.06 0.96 -15.90
CA ILE A 72 -5.72 1.17 -15.37
C ILE A 72 -5.78 1.48 -13.87
N CYS A 73 -4.97 0.75 -13.10
CA CYS A 73 -4.78 0.98 -11.69
C CYS A 73 -3.30 0.95 -11.32
N ASN A 74 -2.84 2.00 -10.68
CA ASN A 74 -1.46 2.13 -10.23
C ASN A 74 -1.40 1.88 -8.72
N PHE A 75 -0.56 0.92 -8.31
CA PHE A 75 -0.30 0.63 -6.90
C PHE A 75 1.03 1.21 -6.49
N ILE A 76 1.04 2.07 -5.48
CA ILE A 76 2.25 2.70 -4.97
C ILE A 76 2.38 2.58 -3.46
N THR A 77 3.59 2.72 -2.95
CA THR A 77 3.86 2.82 -1.52
C THR A 77 4.33 4.22 -1.15
N GLY A 78 3.72 4.80 -0.13
CA GLY A 78 4.18 6.05 0.47
C GLY A 78 5.43 5.85 1.34
N HIS A 79 5.78 4.61 1.68
CA HIS A 79 6.97 4.31 2.47
C HIS A 79 8.21 4.26 1.55
N ARG A 80 8.65 5.43 1.08
CA ARG A 80 9.90 5.57 0.35
C ARG A 80 11.03 5.76 1.35
N LYS A 81 12.02 4.89 1.37
CA LYS A 81 13.33 5.25 1.92
C LYS A 81 13.82 6.45 1.12
N ILE A 82 14.13 7.53 1.81
CA ILE A 82 14.76 8.73 1.28
C ILE A 82 16.20 8.36 0.88
N ILE A 83 16.35 7.57 -0.17
CA ILE A 83 17.65 7.27 -0.77
C ILE A 83 17.36 7.13 -2.26
N ASP A 84 17.28 8.23 -2.94
CA ASP A 84 17.61 8.48 -4.33
C ASP A 84 16.81 9.65 -4.88
N GLU A 85 17.49 10.74 -5.17
CA GLU A 85 17.00 11.89 -5.94
C GLU A 85 16.55 11.49 -7.37
N GLN A 86 16.81 10.27 -7.79
CA GLN A 86 16.40 9.71 -9.08
C GLN A 86 14.93 9.23 -9.15
N LYS A 87 14.16 9.28 -8.07
CA LYS A 87 12.78 8.72 -8.03
C LYS A 87 11.62 9.71 -8.14
N VAL A 88 11.87 10.95 -8.52
CA VAL A 88 10.84 11.85 -9.10
C VAL A 88 10.16 11.21 -10.31
N SER A 89 10.83 10.22 -10.95
CA SER A 89 10.32 9.53 -12.13
C SER A 89 9.07 8.68 -11.91
N ASP A 90 8.81 8.19 -10.68
CA ASP A 90 7.75 7.19 -10.47
C ASP A 90 6.35 7.81 -10.41
N ILE A 91 6.16 8.94 -9.72
CA ILE A 91 4.86 9.65 -9.70
C ILE A 91 4.55 10.24 -11.07
N ASN A 92 5.57 10.74 -11.78
CA ASN A 92 5.42 11.24 -13.14
C ASN A 92 4.93 10.14 -14.09
N LYS A 93 5.54 8.95 -14.05
CA LYS A 93 5.10 7.79 -14.84
C LYS A 93 3.65 7.40 -14.52
N ILE A 94 3.29 7.40 -13.23
CA ILE A 94 1.95 7.06 -12.76
C ILE A 94 0.94 8.08 -13.24
N PHE A 95 1.26 9.37 -13.19
CA PHE A 95 0.42 10.45 -13.71
C PHE A 95 0.13 10.26 -15.21
N HIS A 96 1.15 9.96 -16.01
CA HIS A 96 0.98 9.72 -17.45
C HIS A 96 0.17 8.46 -17.79
N ASN A 97 0.12 7.48 -16.91
CA ASN A 97 -0.71 6.27 -17.08
C ASN A 97 -2.22 6.53 -16.96
N LYS A 98 -2.65 7.71 -16.53
CA LYS A 98 -4.07 8.15 -16.43
C LYS A 98 -5.01 7.15 -15.73
N GLY A 99 -4.52 6.36 -14.80
CA GLY A 99 -5.31 5.40 -14.04
C GLY A 99 -5.59 5.84 -12.61
N LYS A 100 -6.44 5.10 -11.93
CA LYS A 100 -6.62 5.27 -10.48
C LYS A 100 -5.31 4.99 -9.76
N ILE A 101 -5.06 5.69 -8.64
CA ILE A 101 -3.85 5.51 -7.84
C ILE A 101 -4.24 4.99 -6.48
N ILE A 102 -3.70 3.84 -6.10
CA ILE A 102 -3.86 3.26 -4.77
C ILE A 102 -2.54 3.38 -4.02
N VAL A 103 -2.58 4.10 -2.89
CA VAL A 103 -1.40 4.37 -2.08
C VAL A 103 -1.44 3.55 -0.80
N TYR A 104 -0.48 2.65 -0.65
CA TYR A 104 -0.20 1.93 0.59
C TYR A 104 0.74 2.74 1.47
N MET A 105 0.56 2.67 2.79
CA MET A 105 1.45 3.33 3.76
C MET A 105 1.67 4.83 3.46
N GLY A 106 0.66 5.51 2.89
CA GLY A 106 0.79 6.87 2.37
C GLY A 106 0.42 7.98 3.33
N ILE A 107 -0.16 7.70 4.51
CA ILE A 107 -0.70 8.73 5.41
C ILE A 107 0.35 9.79 5.76
N GLY A 108 1.55 9.39 6.14
CA GLY A 108 2.62 10.32 6.50
C GLY A 108 3.22 11.10 5.32
N GLN A 109 2.90 10.71 4.08
CA GLN A 109 3.45 11.33 2.86
C GLN A 109 2.36 11.98 2.00
N ILE A 110 1.11 11.98 2.42
CA ILE A 110 -0.01 12.40 1.57
C ILE A 110 0.10 13.85 1.12
N LYS A 111 0.58 14.75 1.98
CA LYS A 111 0.81 16.15 1.63
C LYS A 111 1.80 16.28 0.47
N LYS A 112 2.88 15.50 0.49
CA LYS A 112 3.89 15.48 -0.57
C LYS A 112 3.33 14.84 -1.84
N ILE A 113 2.69 13.69 -1.73
CA ILE A 113 2.09 12.96 -2.86
C ILE A 113 1.04 13.82 -3.56
N SER A 114 0.14 14.46 -2.81
CA SER A 114 -0.90 15.33 -3.40
C SER A 114 -0.29 16.58 -4.05
N GLY A 115 0.73 17.18 -3.44
CA GLY A 115 1.46 18.30 -4.04
C GLY A 115 2.09 17.92 -5.37
N GLU A 116 2.89 16.84 -5.41
CA GLU A 116 3.54 16.36 -6.63
C GLU A 116 2.52 16.05 -7.75
N LEU A 117 1.38 15.45 -7.44
CA LEU A 117 0.35 15.15 -8.44
C LEU A 117 -0.31 16.43 -8.98
N ILE A 118 -0.53 17.44 -8.12
CA ILE A 118 -1.07 18.74 -8.54
C ILE A 118 -0.05 19.49 -9.42
N ASP A 119 1.23 19.48 -9.05
CA ASP A 119 2.31 20.11 -9.81
C ASP A 119 2.49 19.48 -11.21
N LEU A 120 2.19 18.18 -11.33
CA LEU A 120 2.15 17.47 -12.61
C LEU A 120 0.87 17.75 -13.44
N GLY A 121 -0.09 18.52 -12.91
CA GLY A 121 -1.30 18.92 -13.62
C GLY A 121 -2.57 18.15 -13.23
N MET A 122 -2.53 17.30 -12.19
CA MET A 122 -3.76 16.67 -11.69
C MET A 122 -4.68 17.71 -11.06
N SER A 123 -5.97 17.63 -11.35
CA SER A 123 -6.95 18.58 -10.80
C SER A 123 -6.95 18.58 -9.27
N LYS A 124 -6.92 19.77 -8.67
CA LYS A 124 -7.09 19.96 -7.22
C LYS A 124 -8.38 19.34 -6.68
N LYS A 125 -9.41 19.23 -7.54
CA LYS A 125 -10.72 18.65 -7.23
C LYS A 125 -10.79 17.14 -7.47
N THR A 126 -9.68 16.51 -7.85
CA THR A 126 -9.65 15.03 -8.01
C THR A 126 -10.06 14.36 -6.71
N ASN A 127 -11.01 13.44 -6.80
CA ASN A 127 -11.57 12.76 -5.64
C ASN A 127 -10.50 11.88 -4.97
N VAL A 128 -10.45 11.95 -3.65
CA VAL A 128 -9.59 11.13 -2.81
C VAL A 128 -10.41 10.46 -1.72
N THR A 129 -10.31 9.14 -1.65
CA THR A 129 -10.92 8.35 -0.57
C THR A 129 -9.83 7.76 0.30
N VAL A 130 -9.95 7.90 1.61
CA VAL A 130 -9.07 7.26 2.58
C VAL A 130 -9.88 6.27 3.40
N VAL A 131 -9.45 5.00 3.42
CA VAL A 131 -10.01 3.97 4.28
C VAL A 131 -8.96 3.59 5.30
N SER A 132 -9.23 3.90 6.56
CA SER A 132 -8.36 3.61 7.69
C SER A 132 -8.88 2.41 8.46
N LYS A 133 -7.96 1.54 8.91
CA LYS A 133 -8.25 0.35 9.71
C LYS A 133 -9.35 -0.52 9.10
N THR A 134 -9.27 -0.72 7.78
CA THR A 134 -10.26 -1.53 7.06
C THR A 134 -10.42 -2.90 7.70
N SER A 135 -11.68 -3.35 7.83
CA SER A 135 -12.09 -4.60 8.49
C SER A 135 -11.95 -4.62 10.02
N PHE A 136 -11.58 -3.53 10.66
CA PHE A 136 -11.64 -3.39 12.13
C PHE A 136 -12.92 -2.66 12.56
N SER A 137 -13.35 -2.85 13.79
CA SER A 137 -14.49 -2.09 14.37
C SER A 137 -14.27 -0.58 14.39
N SER A 138 -13.02 -0.14 14.37
CA SER A 138 -12.60 1.26 14.31
C SER A 138 -12.34 1.77 12.89
N GLU A 139 -12.88 1.10 11.87
CA GLU A 139 -12.79 1.52 10.48
C GLU A 139 -13.36 2.94 10.28
N ARG A 140 -12.66 3.75 9.49
CA ARG A 140 -13.10 5.09 9.10
C ARG A 140 -12.88 5.29 7.61
N ILE A 141 -13.86 5.95 6.97
CA ILE A 141 -13.79 6.35 5.57
C ILE A 141 -13.87 7.86 5.51
N ILE A 142 -12.95 8.49 4.79
CA ILE A 142 -12.96 9.93 4.51
C ILE A 142 -12.99 10.13 3.01
N LEU A 143 -13.91 10.97 2.57
CA LEU A 143 -14.01 11.45 1.21
C LEU A 143 -13.54 12.91 1.18
N SER A 144 -12.70 13.26 0.24
CA SER A 144 -12.18 14.61 0.06
C SER A 144 -11.69 14.78 -1.38
N ASP A 145 -11.05 15.90 -1.64
CA ASP A 145 -10.31 16.16 -2.87
C ASP A 145 -8.80 16.21 -2.61
N LEU A 146 -8.02 16.21 -3.69
CA LEU A 146 -6.56 16.14 -3.65
C LEU A 146 -5.94 17.35 -2.92
N SER A 147 -6.57 18.53 -2.98
CA SER A 147 -6.05 19.73 -2.32
C SER A 147 -6.29 19.75 -0.81
N ASN A 148 -7.33 19.07 -0.34
CA ASN A 148 -7.79 19.14 1.04
C ASN A 148 -7.48 17.88 1.86
N ILE A 149 -7.18 16.76 1.22
CA ILE A 149 -7.04 15.46 1.89
C ILE A 149 -6.04 15.47 3.06
N ALA A 150 -4.91 16.16 2.91
CA ALA A 150 -3.92 16.25 3.98
C ALA A 150 -4.47 16.93 5.24
N LYS A 151 -5.27 18.00 5.05
CA LYS A 151 -5.94 18.71 6.15
C LYS A 151 -7.02 17.83 6.81
N GLN A 152 -7.78 17.08 5.99
CA GLN A 152 -8.82 16.19 6.49
C GLN A 152 -8.25 15.05 7.33
N ILE A 153 -7.14 14.47 6.91
CA ILE A 153 -6.44 13.42 7.67
C ILE A 153 -6.04 13.92 9.06
N ILE A 154 -5.50 15.14 9.16
CA ILE A 154 -5.12 15.74 10.44
C ILE A 154 -6.37 16.03 11.28
N LYS A 155 -7.37 16.70 10.70
CA LYS A 155 -8.62 17.07 11.37
C LYS A 155 -9.33 15.87 11.98
N HIS A 156 -9.38 14.76 11.25
CA HIS A 156 -10.06 13.53 11.68
C HIS A 156 -9.13 12.55 12.40
N ARG A 157 -7.86 12.92 12.66
CA ARG A 157 -6.86 12.08 13.35
C ARG A 157 -6.77 10.69 12.74
N ILE A 158 -6.67 10.62 11.39
CA ILE A 158 -6.53 9.34 10.71
C ILE A 158 -5.13 8.80 10.90
N LEU A 159 -5.06 7.55 11.37
CA LEU A 159 -3.82 6.86 11.67
C LEU A 159 -3.66 5.61 10.79
N PRO A 160 -2.43 5.12 10.59
CA PRO A 160 -2.18 3.81 10.00
C PRO A 160 -2.83 2.68 10.82
N PRO A 161 -3.14 1.54 10.19
CA PRO A 161 -3.00 1.25 8.76
C PRO A 161 -4.12 1.91 7.94
N SER A 162 -3.78 2.42 6.75
CA SER A 162 -4.76 3.08 5.88
C SER A 162 -4.40 2.90 4.41
N ILE A 163 -5.42 2.85 3.56
CA ILE A 163 -5.31 2.88 2.11
C ILE A 163 -5.86 4.21 1.61
N ILE A 164 -5.15 4.85 0.67
CA ILE A 164 -5.59 6.06 0.00
C ILE A 164 -5.88 5.70 -1.45
N ILE A 165 -7.02 6.14 -1.96
CA ILE A 165 -7.46 5.91 -3.33
C ILE A 165 -7.68 7.27 -3.97
N ILE A 166 -6.95 7.58 -5.04
CA ILE A 166 -7.05 8.79 -5.83
C ILE A 166 -7.68 8.40 -7.17
N ASN A 167 -8.78 9.08 -7.54
CA ASN A 167 -9.70 8.59 -8.58
C ASN A 167 -9.95 9.65 -9.66
#